data_e9bdf4bf011c25e0c4c8f3374b877bc2
#
_entry.id   e9bdf4bf011c25e0c4c8f3374b877bc2
#
_cell.length_a   1.000
_cell.length_b   1.000
_cell.length_c   1.000
_cell.angle_alpha   90.00
_cell.angle_beta   90.00
_cell.angle_gamma   90.00
#
_symmetry.space_group_name_H-M   'P 1'
#
loop_
_entity.id
_entity.type
_entity.pdbx_description
1 polymer ?
#
loop_
_entity_poly.entity_id
_entity_poly.type
_entity_poly.pdbx_seq_one_letter_code
_entity_poly.pdbx_strand_id
1 'polypeptide(L)'
;MNKHDFPKIHFYEQDFVDIYNKTWTWLYSSWIDPKTEETIPDGYFIHPTNGNYVIDQFESILSSFFLVYSNRNYDANKNIDYFYSKQEESGAIRWRYDLKTGQPILDSSNPEGVGLPLFAWAEFNLYHKSANKRRIKDVMPILQKYMEWIDATFKQENGLYAAPASASTMFNSPRDNVRYAIDFNAAVAINASH
;
A
#
# COMPACT_ATOMS: atom_id res chain seq x y z
N MET A 1 0.78 18.83 16.82
CA MET A 1 0.04 17.57 16.91
C MET A 1 0.27 16.99 18.29
N ASN A 2 -0.80 16.73 19.04
CA ASN A 2 -0.66 16.26 20.42
C ASN A 2 -0.30 14.76 20.41
N LYS A 3 0.80 14.38 21.07
CA LYS A 3 1.22 12.97 21.30
C LYS A 3 0.16 12.12 22.03
N HIS A 4 -0.99 12.71 22.37
CA HIS A 4 -2.03 12.10 23.20
C HIS A 4 -3.22 11.51 22.42
N ASP A 5 -3.21 11.63 21.10
CA ASP A 5 -4.37 11.27 20.26
C ASP A 5 -4.30 9.87 19.65
N PHE A 6 -3.30 9.08 19.99
CA PHE A 6 -3.22 7.69 19.58
C PHE A 6 -4.11 6.78 20.43
N PRO A 7 -4.57 5.64 19.88
CA PRO A 7 -5.30 4.65 20.65
C PRO A 7 -4.48 4.23 21.88
N LYS A 8 -5.09 4.29 23.06
CA LYS A 8 -4.44 3.88 24.31
C LYS A 8 -4.79 2.44 24.62
N ILE A 9 -3.81 1.68 25.06
CA ILE A 9 -4.02 0.33 25.55
C ILE A 9 -3.79 0.28 27.07
N HIS A 10 -4.50 -0.62 27.72
CA HIS A 10 -4.26 -0.99 29.11
C HIS A 10 -3.91 -2.49 29.11
N PHE A 11 -2.76 -2.81 29.65
CA PHE A 11 -2.29 -4.18 29.74
C PHE A 11 -1.55 -4.37 31.06
N TYR A 12 -1.54 -5.58 31.62
CA TYR A 12 -0.93 -5.87 32.90
C TYR A 12 0.60 -5.83 32.89
N GLU A 13 1.20 -6.09 31.72
CA GLU A 13 2.65 -6.02 31.50
C GLU A 13 3.02 -4.63 30.95
N GLN A 14 3.72 -3.84 31.74
CA GLN A 14 4.10 -2.48 31.37
C GLN A 14 5.01 -2.43 30.14
N ASP A 15 5.88 -3.42 29.96
CA ASP A 15 6.79 -3.50 28.81
C ASP A 15 6.04 -3.54 27.48
N PHE A 16 4.90 -4.20 27.40
CA PHE A 16 4.07 -4.21 26.19
C PHE A 16 3.43 -2.84 25.93
N VAL A 17 3.01 -2.13 26.98
CA VAL A 17 2.50 -0.76 26.86
C VAL A 17 3.58 0.18 26.36
N ASP A 18 4.80 0.02 26.84
CA ASP A 18 5.94 0.85 26.45
C ASP A 18 6.36 0.59 25.00
N ILE A 19 6.40 -0.68 24.57
CA ILE A 19 6.66 -1.06 23.17
C ILE A 19 5.59 -0.47 22.27
N TYR A 20 4.33 -0.61 22.64
CA TYR A 20 3.20 -0.05 21.88
C TYR A 20 3.35 1.48 21.71
N ASN A 21 3.60 2.20 22.79
CA ASN A 21 3.77 3.65 22.75
C ASN A 21 5.00 4.09 21.93
N LYS A 22 6.11 3.37 22.04
CA LYS A 22 7.31 3.59 21.22
C LYS A 22 7.03 3.37 19.75
N THR A 23 6.28 2.31 19.41
CA THR A 23 5.90 2.00 18.04
C THR A 23 5.08 3.14 17.43
N TRP A 24 4.06 3.65 18.12
CA TRP A 24 3.30 4.79 17.62
C TRP A 24 4.16 6.05 17.48
N THR A 25 5.09 6.29 18.40
CA THR A 25 6.04 7.42 18.30
C THR A 25 6.93 7.28 17.08
N TRP A 26 7.40 6.07 16.79
CA TRP A 26 8.21 5.78 15.59
C TRP A 26 7.39 5.91 14.32
N LEU A 27 6.19 5.33 14.27
CA LEU A 27 5.28 5.45 13.12
C LEU A 27 4.94 6.92 12.82
N TYR A 28 4.80 7.74 13.88
CA TYR A 28 4.60 9.18 13.74
C TYR A 28 5.73 9.87 12.96
N SER A 29 6.97 9.46 13.15
CA SER A 29 8.12 10.02 12.41
C SER A 29 8.11 9.70 10.91
N SER A 30 7.31 8.73 10.50
CA SER A 30 7.13 8.34 9.10
C SER A 30 6.06 9.14 8.36
N TRP A 31 5.37 10.05 9.07
CA TRP A 31 4.41 10.95 8.42
C TRP A 31 5.12 12.18 7.86
N ILE A 32 4.92 12.44 6.57
CA ILE A 32 5.35 13.68 5.94
C ILE A 32 4.23 14.71 6.06
N ASP A 33 4.51 15.80 6.76
CA ASP A 33 3.57 16.91 6.89
C ASP A 33 3.82 17.89 5.73
N PRO A 34 2.80 18.23 4.92
CA PRO A 34 2.94 19.21 3.84
C PRO A 34 3.34 20.60 4.33
N LYS A 35 3.16 20.91 5.63
CA LYS A 35 3.62 22.16 6.21
C LYS A 35 5.15 22.23 6.39
N THR A 36 5.81 21.07 6.46
CA THR A 36 7.26 20.96 6.58
C THR A 36 7.96 20.68 5.28
N GLU A 37 7.21 20.22 4.26
CA GLU A 37 7.72 19.88 2.93
C GLU A 37 6.80 20.48 1.85
N GLU A 38 7.07 21.73 1.47
CA GLU A 38 6.23 22.51 0.53
C GLU A 38 6.10 21.87 -0.88
N THR A 39 7.04 20.99 -1.25
CA THR A 39 7.02 20.31 -2.55
C THR A 39 6.01 19.17 -2.61
N ILE A 40 5.47 18.76 -1.47
CA ILE A 40 4.48 17.70 -1.35
C ILE A 40 3.17 18.31 -0.86
N PRO A 41 2.16 18.49 -1.74
CA PRO A 41 0.94 19.25 -1.43
C PRO A 41 0.05 18.60 -0.37
N ASP A 42 0.26 17.31 -0.13
CA ASP A 42 -0.52 16.49 0.81
C ASP A 42 0.36 15.70 1.76
N GLY A 43 -0.13 15.47 2.97
CA GLY A 43 0.56 14.62 3.94
C GLY A 43 0.41 13.14 3.60
N TYR A 44 1.53 12.42 3.59
CA TYR A 44 1.56 10.98 3.32
C TYR A 44 2.35 10.23 4.39
N PHE A 45 1.95 9.00 4.65
CA PHE A 45 2.71 8.08 5.48
C PHE A 45 3.68 7.30 4.60
N ILE A 46 4.98 7.54 4.76
CA ILE A 46 6.02 6.85 4.00
C ILE A 46 7.14 6.38 4.92
N HIS A 47 7.75 5.25 4.59
CA HIS A 47 8.94 4.79 5.28
C HIS A 47 10.11 5.77 5.01
N PRO A 48 10.82 6.24 6.04
CA PRO A 48 11.93 7.17 5.88
C PRO A 48 13.18 6.46 5.34
N THR A 49 13.14 6.05 4.08
CA THR A 49 14.31 5.46 3.41
C THR A 49 15.16 6.57 2.79
N ASN A 50 16.30 6.88 3.39
CA ASN A 50 17.40 7.66 2.80
C ASN A 50 17.02 9.02 2.20
N GLY A 51 16.05 9.72 2.76
CA GLY A 51 15.60 11.04 2.27
C GLY A 51 14.84 11.00 0.94
N ASN A 52 14.51 9.84 0.43
CA ASN A 52 13.69 9.68 -0.77
C ASN A 52 12.21 9.75 -0.41
N TYR A 53 11.48 10.62 -1.09
CA TYR A 53 10.03 10.78 -0.95
C TYR A 53 9.30 9.77 -1.84
N VAL A 54 9.56 8.49 -1.60
CA VAL A 54 8.96 7.39 -2.37
C VAL A 54 7.76 6.84 -1.63
N ILE A 55 6.61 6.83 -2.30
CA ILE A 55 5.43 6.11 -1.83
C ILE A 55 5.42 4.72 -2.46
N ASP A 56 5.33 3.68 -1.63
CA ASP A 56 5.33 2.28 -2.03
C ASP A 56 3.95 1.67 -1.81
N GLN A 57 3.48 0.88 -2.78
CA GLN A 57 2.16 0.26 -2.78
C GLN A 57 1.96 -0.67 -1.58
N PHE A 58 2.89 -1.60 -1.38
CA PHE A 58 2.77 -2.61 -0.33
C PHE A 58 2.82 -2.00 1.06
N GLU A 59 3.76 -1.07 1.29
CA GLU A 59 3.84 -0.31 2.55
C GLU A 59 2.58 0.52 2.80
N SER A 60 2.01 1.13 1.76
CA SER A 60 0.77 1.92 1.86
C SER A 60 -0.43 1.06 2.22
N ILE A 61 -0.54 -0.14 1.64
CA ILE A 61 -1.60 -1.10 1.98
C ILE A 61 -1.46 -1.54 3.43
N LEU A 62 -0.28 -1.97 3.85
CA LEU A 62 -0.05 -2.42 5.23
C LEU A 62 -0.25 -1.29 6.25
N SER A 63 0.20 -0.08 5.94
CA SER A 63 0.04 1.06 6.85
C SER A 63 -1.43 1.43 7.04
N SER A 64 -2.30 1.25 6.06
CA SER A 64 -3.73 1.53 6.19
C SER A 64 -4.39 0.73 7.32
N PHE A 65 -3.89 -0.49 7.61
CA PHE A 65 -4.47 -1.36 8.65
C PHE A 65 -4.28 -0.85 10.08
N PHE A 66 -3.23 -0.09 10.34
CA PHE A 66 -3.04 0.54 11.64
C PHE A 66 -3.44 2.01 11.64
N LEU A 67 -3.26 2.73 10.52
CA LEU A 67 -3.64 4.14 10.42
C LEU A 67 -5.15 4.34 10.61
N VAL A 68 -5.99 3.37 10.25
CA VAL A 68 -7.44 3.44 10.47
C VAL A 68 -7.82 3.63 11.93
N TYR A 69 -6.97 3.21 12.88
CA TYR A 69 -7.18 3.45 14.31
C TYR A 69 -6.73 4.84 14.77
N SER A 70 -6.00 5.56 13.94
CA SER A 70 -5.53 6.92 14.20
C SER A 70 -6.14 7.95 13.23
N ASN A 71 -7.29 7.65 12.64
CA ASN A 71 -7.94 8.42 11.56
C ASN A 71 -8.28 9.88 11.94
N ARG A 72 -8.23 10.24 13.21
CA ARG A 72 -8.32 11.65 13.64
C ARG A 72 -7.06 12.46 13.34
N ASN A 73 -5.92 11.79 13.22
CA ASN A 73 -4.62 12.39 12.99
C ASN A 73 -4.10 12.13 11.58
N TYR A 74 -4.37 10.93 11.05
CA TYR A 74 -3.94 10.47 9.74
C TYR A 74 -5.12 9.85 9.01
N ASP A 75 -5.33 10.28 7.77
CA ASP A 75 -6.30 9.61 6.92
C ASP A 75 -5.70 8.29 6.41
N ALA A 76 -6.25 7.18 6.87
CA ALA A 76 -5.81 5.83 6.50
C ALA A 76 -5.96 5.53 4.99
N ASN A 77 -6.84 6.25 4.31
CA ASN A 77 -7.08 6.07 2.89
C ASN A 77 -6.09 6.85 2.01
N LYS A 78 -5.47 7.89 2.56
CA LYS A 78 -4.72 8.90 1.80
C LYS A 78 -3.66 8.30 0.87
N ASN A 79 -2.85 7.38 1.40
CA ASN A 79 -1.82 6.71 0.62
C ASN A 79 -2.42 5.86 -0.51
N ILE A 80 -3.51 5.12 -0.23
CA ILE A 80 -4.16 4.27 -1.22
C ILE A 80 -4.82 5.13 -2.31
N ASP A 81 -5.47 6.23 -1.91
CA ASP A 81 -6.10 7.17 -2.84
C ASP A 81 -5.09 7.82 -3.79
N TYR A 82 -3.85 8.02 -3.34
CA TYR A 82 -2.78 8.47 -4.23
C TYR A 82 -2.56 7.49 -5.38
N PHE A 83 -2.47 6.17 -5.09
CA PHE A 83 -2.32 5.15 -6.14
C PHE A 83 -3.50 5.13 -7.09
N TYR A 84 -4.72 5.24 -6.57
CA TYR A 84 -5.93 5.31 -7.42
C TYR A 84 -5.94 6.53 -8.33
N SER A 85 -5.47 7.68 -7.84
CA SER A 85 -5.34 8.90 -8.65
C SER A 85 -4.32 8.78 -9.79
N LYS A 86 -3.43 7.78 -9.72
CA LYS A 86 -2.38 7.50 -10.71
C LYS A 86 -2.75 6.36 -11.66
N GLN A 87 -3.98 5.82 -11.59
CA GLN A 87 -4.40 4.76 -12.50
C GLN A 87 -4.35 5.23 -13.96
N GLU A 88 -3.62 4.50 -14.79
CA GLU A 88 -3.48 4.75 -16.22
C GLU A 88 -4.74 4.34 -17.00
N GLU A 89 -4.84 4.77 -18.26
CA GLU A 89 -5.94 4.36 -19.15
C GLU A 89 -5.99 2.84 -19.38
N SER A 90 -4.83 2.18 -19.33
CA SER A 90 -4.72 0.71 -19.37
C SER A 90 -5.30 -0.01 -18.17
N GLY A 91 -5.52 0.71 -17.06
CA GLY A 91 -5.86 0.16 -15.75
C GLY A 91 -4.66 -0.01 -14.83
N ALA A 92 -3.43 0.15 -15.34
CA ALA A 92 -2.22 -0.02 -14.56
C ALA A 92 -2.14 0.95 -13.39
N ILE A 93 -1.70 0.43 -12.24
CA ILE A 93 -1.29 1.20 -11.08
C ILE A 93 0.11 0.71 -10.74
N ARG A 94 1.09 1.62 -10.81
CA ARG A 94 2.48 1.26 -10.57
C ARG A 94 2.77 1.10 -9.08
N TRP A 95 3.75 0.31 -8.73
CA TRP A 95 4.06 -0.08 -7.36
C TRP A 95 4.71 1.02 -6.52
N ARG A 96 5.42 1.97 -7.19
CA ARG A 96 6.15 3.05 -6.53
C ARG A 96 6.07 4.34 -7.32
N TYR A 97 5.98 5.45 -6.60
CA TYR A 97 6.05 6.78 -7.17
C TYR A 97 6.97 7.68 -6.34
N ASP A 98 7.67 8.57 -7.02
CA ASP A 98 8.31 9.70 -6.38
C ASP A 98 7.26 10.79 -6.11
N LEU A 99 7.06 11.15 -4.85
CA LEU A 99 6.03 12.11 -4.46
C LEU A 99 6.32 13.55 -4.94
N LYS A 100 7.60 13.90 -5.16
CA LYS A 100 7.99 15.24 -5.61
C LYS A 100 7.72 15.45 -7.10
N THR A 101 7.97 14.42 -7.89
CA THR A 101 7.77 14.47 -9.34
C THR A 101 6.44 13.88 -9.79
N GLY A 102 5.82 13.05 -8.96
CA GLY A 102 4.63 12.29 -9.29
C GLY A 102 4.84 11.20 -10.32
N GLN A 103 6.11 10.90 -10.68
CA GLN A 103 6.46 9.91 -11.69
C GLN A 103 6.60 8.51 -11.09
N PRO A 104 6.23 7.45 -11.83
CA PRO A 104 6.47 6.09 -11.39
C PRO A 104 7.97 5.78 -11.38
N ILE A 105 8.38 4.97 -10.41
CA ILE A 105 9.75 4.44 -10.32
C ILE A 105 9.74 3.04 -10.92
N LEU A 106 10.32 2.93 -12.11
CA LEU A 106 10.44 1.68 -12.85
C LEU A 106 11.90 1.26 -12.91
N ASP A 107 12.14 -0.04 -13.02
CA ASP A 107 13.46 -0.60 -13.23
C ASP A 107 13.44 -1.69 -14.31
N SER A 108 14.61 -2.08 -14.81
CA SER A 108 14.72 -3.10 -15.87
C SER A 108 14.24 -4.49 -15.44
N SER A 109 14.22 -4.77 -14.15
CA SER A 109 13.71 -6.05 -13.62
C SER A 109 12.19 -6.07 -13.44
N ASN A 110 11.55 -4.87 -13.45
CA ASN A 110 10.12 -4.69 -13.33
C ASN A 110 9.65 -3.52 -14.21
N PRO A 111 9.72 -3.66 -15.53
CA PRO A 111 9.39 -2.58 -16.45
C PRO A 111 7.93 -2.15 -16.37
N GLU A 112 7.04 -3.05 -15.95
CA GLU A 112 5.63 -2.73 -15.70
C GLU A 112 5.41 -2.08 -14.32
N GLY A 113 6.41 -2.04 -13.45
CA GLY A 113 6.28 -1.48 -12.12
C GLY A 113 5.11 -2.08 -11.33
N VAL A 114 4.92 -3.38 -11.45
CA VAL A 114 3.84 -4.09 -10.75
C VAL A 114 4.26 -4.47 -9.34
N GLY A 115 3.35 -4.28 -8.37
CA GLY A 115 3.48 -4.80 -7.01
C GLY A 115 2.44 -5.88 -6.75
N LEU A 116 2.40 -6.42 -5.52
CA LEU A 116 1.35 -7.38 -5.14
C LEU A 116 -0.03 -6.74 -5.27
N PRO A 117 -0.97 -7.34 -6.03
CA PRO A 117 -2.30 -6.79 -6.23
C PRO A 117 -3.20 -7.01 -5.01
N LEU A 118 -3.03 -6.20 -3.98
CA LEU A 118 -3.73 -6.33 -2.69
C LEU A 118 -4.68 -5.17 -2.37
N PHE A 119 -5.01 -4.33 -3.34
CA PHE A 119 -5.88 -3.16 -3.11
C PHE A 119 -7.30 -3.55 -2.66
N ALA A 120 -7.94 -4.55 -3.27
CA ALA A 120 -9.27 -4.97 -2.86
C ALA A 120 -9.27 -5.56 -1.44
N TRP A 121 -8.23 -6.31 -1.08
CA TRP A 121 -8.04 -6.79 0.28
C TRP A 121 -7.86 -5.63 1.29
N ALA A 122 -7.15 -4.57 0.91
CA ALA A 122 -7.03 -3.37 1.73
C ALA A 122 -8.38 -2.69 1.94
N GLU A 123 -9.16 -2.47 0.87
CA GLU A 123 -10.49 -1.86 0.94
C GLU A 123 -11.48 -2.69 1.74
N PHE A 124 -11.43 -4.02 1.61
CA PHE A 124 -12.23 -4.92 2.42
C PHE A 124 -11.94 -4.74 3.93
N ASN A 125 -10.66 -4.70 4.32
CA ASN A 125 -10.28 -4.47 5.71
C ASN A 125 -10.68 -3.07 6.22
N LEU A 126 -10.50 -2.03 5.39
CA LEU A 126 -10.92 -0.67 5.73
C LEU A 126 -12.45 -0.58 5.88
N TYR A 127 -13.20 -1.26 5.00
CA TYR A 127 -14.65 -1.33 5.11
C TYR A 127 -15.12 -1.97 6.42
N HIS A 128 -14.49 -3.06 6.85
CA HIS A 128 -14.81 -3.69 8.13
C HIS A 128 -14.61 -2.78 9.35
N LYS A 129 -13.77 -1.76 9.23
CA LYS A 129 -13.52 -0.79 10.30
C LYS A 129 -14.40 0.46 10.19
N SER A 130 -14.68 0.91 8.98
CA SER A 130 -15.37 2.18 8.71
C SER A 130 -16.83 2.03 8.34
N ALA A 131 -17.25 0.87 7.85
CA ALA A 131 -18.54 0.60 7.22
C ALA A 131 -18.92 1.60 6.10
N ASN A 132 -17.92 2.19 5.45
CA ASN A 132 -18.11 3.22 4.42
C ASN A 132 -18.49 2.61 3.06
N LYS A 133 -19.78 2.37 2.87
CA LYS A 133 -20.33 1.82 1.61
C LYS A 133 -20.11 2.74 0.41
N ARG A 134 -20.07 4.06 0.63
CA ARG A 134 -19.83 5.02 -0.46
C ARG A 134 -18.44 4.80 -1.04
N ARG A 135 -17.41 4.69 -0.18
CA ARG A 135 -16.04 4.42 -0.63
C ARG A 135 -15.96 3.16 -1.49
N ILE A 136 -16.57 2.05 -1.05
CA ILE A 136 -16.57 0.81 -1.85
C ILE A 136 -17.16 1.04 -3.24
N LYS A 137 -18.28 1.75 -3.33
CA LYS A 137 -18.89 2.09 -4.63
C LYS A 137 -17.96 2.93 -5.51
N ASP A 138 -17.25 3.88 -4.91
CA ASP A 138 -16.39 4.81 -5.63
C ASP A 138 -15.10 4.12 -6.13
N VAL A 139 -14.52 3.18 -5.35
CA VAL A 139 -13.27 2.50 -5.71
C VAL A 139 -13.46 1.23 -6.56
N MET A 140 -14.62 0.61 -6.55
CA MET A 140 -14.88 -0.64 -7.26
C MET A 140 -14.51 -0.59 -8.76
N PRO A 141 -14.86 0.46 -9.53
CA PRO A 141 -14.47 0.54 -10.94
C PRO A 141 -12.94 0.62 -11.15
N ILE A 142 -12.23 1.25 -10.19
CA ILE A 142 -10.77 1.35 -10.21
C ILE A 142 -10.15 -0.03 -9.99
N LEU A 143 -10.64 -0.76 -8.99
CA LEU A 143 -10.18 -2.09 -8.65
C LEU A 143 -10.43 -3.09 -9.79
N GLN A 144 -11.62 -3.04 -10.39
CA GLN A 144 -11.96 -3.88 -11.53
C GLN A 144 -11.00 -3.64 -12.71
N LYS A 145 -10.81 -2.39 -13.09
CA LYS A 145 -9.91 -2.01 -14.20
C LYS A 145 -8.45 -2.39 -13.91
N TYR A 146 -8.02 -2.29 -12.66
CA TYR A 146 -6.69 -2.74 -12.24
C TYR A 146 -6.53 -4.26 -12.40
N MET A 147 -7.54 -5.05 -11.99
CA MET A 147 -7.50 -6.51 -12.16
C MET A 147 -7.56 -6.93 -13.62
N GLU A 148 -8.33 -6.23 -14.46
CA GLU A 148 -8.34 -6.46 -15.91
C GLU A 148 -6.95 -6.24 -16.54
N TRP A 149 -6.23 -5.19 -16.07
CA TRP A 149 -4.84 -4.97 -16.50
C TRP A 149 -3.90 -6.08 -16.01
N ILE A 150 -4.02 -6.53 -14.76
CA ILE A 150 -3.24 -7.66 -14.23
C ILE A 150 -3.47 -8.92 -15.06
N ASP A 151 -4.72 -9.23 -15.37
CA ASP A 151 -5.09 -10.38 -16.20
C ASP A 151 -4.50 -10.28 -17.61
N ALA A 152 -4.67 -9.14 -18.25
CA ALA A 152 -4.19 -8.93 -19.62
C ALA A 152 -2.66 -8.98 -19.74
N THR A 153 -1.93 -8.55 -18.67
CA THR A 153 -0.48 -8.41 -18.74
C THR A 153 0.26 -9.64 -18.25
N PHE A 154 -0.22 -10.30 -17.20
CA PHE A 154 0.56 -11.32 -16.49
C PHE A 154 -0.02 -12.73 -16.55
N LYS A 155 -1.32 -12.91 -16.86
CA LYS A 155 -1.97 -14.22 -16.90
C LYS A 155 -1.48 -15.03 -18.09
N GLN A 156 -1.15 -16.29 -17.82
CA GLN A 156 -0.69 -17.25 -18.82
C GLN A 156 -1.78 -18.26 -19.17
N GLU A 157 -1.59 -19.02 -20.25
CA GLU A 157 -2.53 -20.07 -20.70
C GLU A 157 -2.84 -21.13 -19.63
N ASN A 158 -1.89 -21.38 -18.72
CA ASN A 158 -2.08 -22.31 -17.60
C ASN A 158 -2.88 -21.71 -16.42
N GLY A 159 -3.35 -20.46 -16.54
CA GLY A 159 -4.12 -19.75 -15.53
C GLY A 159 -3.29 -19.10 -14.41
N LEU A 160 -1.95 -19.30 -14.40
CA LEU A 160 -1.05 -18.64 -13.44
C LEU A 160 -0.58 -17.28 -13.97
N TYR A 161 -0.11 -16.44 -13.04
CA TYR A 161 0.40 -15.10 -13.34
C TYR A 161 1.92 -15.07 -13.27
N ALA A 162 2.55 -14.71 -14.39
CA ALA A 162 4.01 -14.60 -14.54
C ALA A 162 4.44 -13.15 -14.32
N ALA A 163 4.52 -12.72 -13.06
CA ALA A 163 5.00 -11.39 -12.70
C ALA A 163 6.53 -11.39 -12.47
N PRO A 164 7.20 -10.23 -12.58
CA PRO A 164 8.61 -10.09 -12.24
C PRO A 164 8.91 -10.53 -10.80
N ALA A 165 10.09 -11.12 -10.57
CA ALA A 165 10.50 -11.57 -9.23
C ALA A 165 10.50 -10.42 -8.20
N SER A 166 10.80 -9.19 -8.63
CA SER A 166 10.77 -7.99 -7.80
C SER A 166 9.36 -7.57 -7.36
N ALA A 167 8.30 -8.04 -8.02
CA ALA A 167 6.93 -7.84 -7.57
C ALA A 167 6.56 -8.67 -6.33
N SER A 168 7.35 -9.70 -6.02
CA SER A 168 7.18 -10.54 -4.83
C SER A 168 7.75 -9.86 -3.59
N THR A 169 7.13 -10.10 -2.44
CA THR A 169 7.61 -9.62 -1.12
C THR A 169 8.41 -10.67 -0.34
N MET A 170 8.66 -11.83 -0.93
CA MET A 170 9.46 -12.90 -0.29
C MET A 170 10.98 -12.61 -0.40
N PHE A 171 11.44 -11.52 0.20
CA PHE A 171 12.80 -10.99 0.04
C PHE A 171 13.93 -11.94 0.45
N ASN A 172 13.67 -12.92 1.32
CA ASN A 172 14.68 -13.84 1.85
C ASN A 172 14.69 -15.21 1.15
N SER A 173 14.07 -15.33 -0.02
CA SER A 173 14.06 -16.57 -0.78
C SER A 173 14.87 -16.46 -2.07
N PRO A 174 15.57 -17.51 -2.54
CA PRO A 174 16.25 -17.52 -3.84
C PRO A 174 15.20 -17.43 -4.95
N ARG A 175 15.26 -16.35 -5.76
CA ARG A 175 14.23 -16.00 -6.76
C ARG A 175 14.73 -15.75 -8.15
N ASP A 176 16.01 -15.95 -8.40
CA ASP A 176 16.68 -15.50 -9.62
C ASP A 176 16.05 -15.99 -10.92
N ASN A 177 15.20 -17.03 -10.86
CA ASN A 177 14.52 -17.59 -12.02
C ASN A 177 13.05 -17.96 -11.77
N VAL A 178 12.41 -17.35 -10.76
CA VAL A 178 11.00 -17.65 -10.47
C VAL A 178 10.10 -17.01 -11.52
N ARG A 179 9.43 -17.85 -12.30
CA ARG A 179 8.44 -17.40 -13.29
C ARG A 179 7.05 -17.16 -12.65
N TYR A 180 6.70 -17.98 -11.68
CA TYR A 180 5.39 -17.94 -11.03
C TYR A 180 5.59 -17.80 -9.52
N ALA A 181 5.69 -16.58 -9.03
CA ALA A 181 5.81 -16.31 -7.61
C ALA A 181 4.52 -16.70 -6.88
N ILE A 182 4.64 -17.50 -5.82
CA ILE A 182 3.47 -18.04 -5.10
C ILE A 182 2.70 -16.92 -4.39
N ASP A 183 3.40 -15.94 -3.82
CA ASP A 183 2.80 -14.81 -3.14
C ASP A 183 2.06 -13.88 -4.11
N PHE A 184 2.57 -13.67 -5.32
CA PHE A 184 1.87 -12.88 -6.35
C PHE A 184 0.58 -13.57 -6.78
N ASN A 185 0.63 -14.88 -7.06
CA ASN A 185 -0.57 -15.65 -7.45
C ASN A 185 -1.58 -15.74 -6.31
N ALA A 186 -1.12 -15.88 -5.06
CA ALA A 186 -1.99 -15.83 -3.89
C ALA A 186 -2.63 -14.43 -3.71
N ALA A 187 -1.87 -13.36 -3.93
CA ALA A 187 -2.38 -12.00 -3.86
C ALA A 187 -3.45 -11.71 -4.92
N VAL A 188 -3.26 -12.20 -6.17
CA VAL A 188 -4.29 -12.14 -7.21
C VAL A 188 -5.56 -12.85 -6.76
N ALA A 189 -5.44 -14.08 -6.24
CA ALA A 189 -6.59 -14.86 -5.78
C ALA A 189 -7.33 -14.17 -4.62
N ILE A 190 -6.60 -13.64 -3.64
CA ILE A 190 -7.18 -12.87 -2.52
C ILE A 190 -7.89 -11.62 -3.06
N ASN A 191 -7.24 -10.85 -3.93
CA ASN A 191 -7.81 -9.61 -4.45
C ASN A 191 -9.08 -9.86 -5.27
N ALA A 192 -9.12 -10.96 -6.03
CA ALA A 192 -10.29 -11.34 -6.82
C ALA A 192 -11.46 -11.89 -5.99
N SER A 193 -11.22 -12.30 -4.73
CA SER A 193 -12.24 -12.83 -3.82
C SER A 193 -12.97 -11.75 -3.01
N HIS A 194 -12.47 -10.53 -3.02
CA HIS A 194 -13.02 -9.38 -2.29
C HIS A 194 -13.60 -8.33 -3.23
#